data_0aaf2756782ec97a074638c01c759176
#
_entry.id   0aaf2756782ec97a074638c01c759176
#
_cell.length_a   1.000
_cell.length_b   1.000
_cell.length_c   1.000
_cell.angle_alpha   90.00
_cell.angle_beta   90.00
_cell.angle_gamma   90.00
#
_symmetry.space_group_name_H-M   'P 1'
#
loop_
_entity.id
_entity.type
_entity.pdbx_description
1 polymer ?
#
loop_
_entity_poly.entity_id
_entity_poly.type
_entity_poly.pdbx_seq_one_letter_code
_entity_poly.pdbx_strand_id
1 'polypeptide(L)'
;MVRAAASTLAAAALAHTVWNGVAQPGLALAFGLLITVGELARWGALPGEREPAPLGAAGALAYALLGRSAGQATTHDALQVVTVVVAAQLLASVPHLARGSGPGPDQAARRVLAAAFAAVCFQPLHHSGLSERWLGEGPYVAVLLLLLLVLTALCDAVLAALAAGTDRPYGPRLRDELRALSGIGPAVCATGAVMALGVAAAGLWALPVLCVPLLLTQVSFRRYAAVRTTYRQTIASLARSTEIAGYTPHGHARRVADLSSAVGRELGLGGPELTVLEYAALMHDIGQLSLVDPVPHGATAALPPEEQRRIALLGGAVVRQTGVDPAVAVVVERQADPYREQQTAARIVRTVNAYDDLCGEGGKGSLRALEQLRLGTGRDYQPQVVEALARVLARGGPVPVRTG
;
A
#
# COMPACT_ATOMS: atom_id res chain seq x y z
N MET A 1 -1.05 19.13 10.18
CA MET A 1 -0.24 19.10 11.41
C MET A 1 1.11 18.41 11.19
N VAL A 2 1.15 17.15 10.76
CA VAL A 2 2.40 16.36 10.57
C VAL A 2 3.40 17.06 9.65
N ARG A 3 2.97 17.59 8.50
CA ARG A 3 3.83 18.35 7.56
C ARG A 3 4.41 19.60 8.20
N ALA A 4 3.59 20.37 8.92
CA ALA A 4 4.06 21.61 9.57
C ALA A 4 5.13 21.29 10.63
N ALA A 5 4.90 20.27 11.47
CA ALA A 5 5.88 19.83 12.46
C ALA A 5 7.20 19.37 11.81
N ALA A 6 7.13 18.60 10.73
CA ALA A 6 8.33 18.18 9.99
C ALA A 6 9.07 19.37 9.37
N SER A 7 8.34 20.33 8.77
CA SER A 7 8.97 21.52 8.15
C SER A 7 9.63 22.43 9.16
N THR A 8 8.98 22.66 10.31
CA THR A 8 9.59 23.48 11.38
C THR A 8 10.82 22.81 11.96
N LEU A 9 10.77 21.50 12.20
CA LEU A 9 11.91 20.74 12.68
C LEU A 9 13.05 20.72 11.66
N ALA A 10 12.75 20.55 10.38
CA ALA A 10 13.75 20.58 9.30
C ALA A 10 14.44 21.97 9.22
N ALA A 11 13.66 23.05 9.30
CA ALA A 11 14.21 24.41 9.30
C ALA A 11 15.12 24.68 10.52
N ALA A 12 14.69 24.26 11.71
CA ALA A 12 15.49 24.38 12.93
C ALA A 12 16.77 23.54 12.86
N ALA A 13 16.69 22.31 12.36
CA ALA A 13 17.84 21.42 12.20
C ALA A 13 18.85 21.97 11.19
N LEU A 14 18.37 22.47 10.05
CA LEU A 14 19.24 23.13 9.05
C LEU A 14 19.92 24.36 9.62
N ALA A 15 19.19 25.26 10.29
CA ALA A 15 19.76 26.44 10.93
C ALA A 15 20.82 26.08 11.98
N HIS A 16 20.54 25.08 12.83
CA HIS A 16 21.49 24.58 13.83
C HIS A 16 22.76 24.03 13.18
N THR A 17 22.62 23.20 12.14
CA THR A 17 23.77 22.57 11.47
C THR A 17 24.61 23.61 10.69
N VAL A 18 23.97 24.62 10.08
CA VAL A 18 24.68 25.72 9.41
C VAL A 18 25.47 26.55 10.42
N TRP A 19 24.92 26.78 11.62
CA TRP A 19 25.57 27.57 12.67
C TRP A 19 26.73 26.83 13.34
N ASN A 20 26.54 25.55 13.68
CA ASN A 20 27.52 24.75 14.45
C ASN A 20 28.47 23.94 13.57
N GLY A 21 28.21 23.85 12.27
CA GLY A 21 28.95 22.96 11.36
C GLY A 21 28.46 21.50 11.42
N VAL A 22 29.03 20.69 10.57
CA VAL A 22 28.73 19.24 10.48
C VAL A 22 29.79 18.46 11.27
N ALA A 23 29.38 17.81 12.34
CA ALA A 23 30.23 16.89 13.07
C ALA A 23 30.50 15.64 12.23
N GLN A 24 31.77 15.19 12.19
CA GLN A 24 32.17 13.98 11.45
C GLN A 24 31.64 13.94 10.00
N PRO A 25 32.10 14.87 9.12
CA PRO A 25 31.50 15.05 7.78
C PRO A 25 31.58 13.79 6.90
N GLY A 26 32.58 12.93 7.11
CA GLY A 26 32.67 11.65 6.41
C GLY A 26 31.50 10.69 6.71
N LEU A 27 31.06 10.63 7.97
CA LEU A 27 29.90 9.85 8.38
C LEU A 27 28.62 10.45 7.82
N ALA A 28 28.44 11.76 7.96
CA ALA A 28 27.27 12.47 7.43
C ALA A 28 27.14 12.29 5.92
N LEU A 29 28.24 12.39 5.17
CA LEU A 29 28.26 12.18 3.72
C LEU A 29 27.93 10.74 3.35
N ALA A 30 28.53 9.74 4.01
CA ALA A 30 28.30 8.33 3.72
C ALA A 30 26.83 7.94 3.93
N PHE A 31 26.25 8.32 5.08
CA PHE A 31 24.84 8.06 5.35
C PHE A 31 23.90 8.91 4.47
N GLY A 32 24.26 10.16 4.19
CA GLY A 32 23.53 11.02 3.26
C GLY A 32 23.45 10.41 1.85
N LEU A 33 24.58 9.91 1.34
CA LEU A 33 24.63 9.19 0.05
C LEU A 33 23.79 7.90 0.08
N LEU A 34 23.92 7.10 1.14
CA LEU A 34 23.14 5.89 1.30
C LEU A 34 21.64 6.17 1.27
N ILE A 35 21.18 7.15 2.04
CA ILE A 35 19.78 7.55 2.09
C ILE A 35 19.35 8.06 0.71
N THR A 36 20.14 8.89 0.05
CA THR A 36 19.86 9.42 -1.29
C THR A 36 19.71 8.29 -2.31
N VAL A 37 20.64 7.33 -2.34
CA VAL A 37 20.58 6.17 -3.23
C VAL A 37 19.33 5.33 -2.93
N GLY A 38 19.03 5.10 -1.66
CA GLY A 38 17.84 4.38 -1.23
C GLY A 38 16.53 5.06 -1.68
N GLU A 39 16.48 6.37 -1.61
CA GLU A 39 15.33 7.16 -2.07
C GLU A 39 15.24 7.22 -3.59
N LEU A 40 16.37 7.31 -4.31
CA LEU A 40 16.40 7.24 -5.77
C LEU A 40 15.94 5.87 -6.30
N ALA A 41 16.26 4.80 -5.58
CA ALA A 41 15.83 3.45 -5.90
C ALA A 41 14.38 3.14 -5.48
N ARG A 42 13.61 4.15 -5.09
CA ARG A 42 12.18 4.06 -4.73
C ARG A 42 11.40 3.28 -5.79
N TRP A 43 10.54 2.37 -5.38
CA TRP A 43 9.52 1.79 -6.27
C TRP A 43 8.23 2.60 -6.23
N GLY A 44 7.46 2.54 -7.31
CA GLY A 44 6.14 3.19 -7.33
C GLY A 44 5.27 2.65 -6.19
N ALA A 45 4.58 3.53 -5.48
CA ALA A 45 3.68 3.15 -4.41
C ALA A 45 2.54 2.30 -4.98
N LEU A 46 2.52 1.01 -4.67
CA LEU A 46 1.33 0.19 -4.87
C LEU A 46 0.31 0.52 -3.79
N PRO A 47 -1.00 0.47 -4.09
CA PRO A 47 -2.02 0.62 -3.07
C PRO A 47 -1.80 -0.39 -1.93
N GLY A 48 -1.58 0.12 -0.71
CA GLY A 48 -1.33 -0.70 0.47
C GLY A 48 0.15 -0.88 0.86
N GLU A 49 1.12 -0.41 0.09
CA GLU A 49 2.53 -0.43 0.47
C GLU A 49 2.91 0.81 1.27
N ARG A 50 3.48 0.58 2.47
CA ARG A 50 3.85 1.63 3.41
C ARG A 50 5.20 2.27 3.12
N GLU A 51 6.14 1.49 2.63
CA GLU A 51 7.54 1.91 2.53
C GLU A 51 8.11 1.65 1.15
N PRO A 52 8.01 2.63 0.24
CA PRO A 52 8.52 2.50 -1.13
C PRO A 52 10.05 2.64 -1.24
N ALA A 53 10.74 3.03 -0.18
CA ALA A 53 12.20 3.20 -0.15
C ALA A 53 12.82 2.61 1.13
N PRO A 54 12.77 1.28 1.33
CA PRO A 54 13.20 0.63 2.56
C PRO A 54 14.69 0.84 2.86
N LEU A 55 15.55 0.92 1.85
CA LEU A 55 16.98 1.21 2.05
C LEU A 55 17.19 2.63 2.60
N GLY A 56 16.46 3.63 2.08
CA GLY A 56 16.52 5.00 2.59
C GLY A 56 16.04 5.09 4.04
N ALA A 57 14.97 4.36 4.39
CA ALA A 57 14.46 4.30 5.75
C ALA A 57 15.44 3.61 6.71
N ALA A 58 16.01 2.46 6.32
CA ALA A 58 16.99 1.75 7.12
C ALA A 58 18.28 2.59 7.32
N GLY A 59 18.74 3.29 6.28
CA GLY A 59 19.87 4.20 6.35
C GLY A 59 19.63 5.38 7.31
N ALA A 60 18.44 5.98 7.27
CA ALA A 60 18.07 7.06 8.19
C ALA A 60 18.03 6.58 9.65
N LEU A 61 17.44 5.41 9.90
CA LEU A 61 17.44 4.80 11.23
C LEU A 61 18.84 4.39 11.69
N ALA A 62 19.65 3.82 10.80
CA ALA A 62 21.04 3.45 11.11
C ALA A 62 21.85 4.68 11.54
N TYR A 63 21.71 5.81 10.85
CA TYR A 63 22.39 7.05 11.23
C TYR A 63 21.87 7.61 12.55
N ALA A 64 20.55 7.56 12.78
CA ALA A 64 19.94 8.01 14.03
C ALA A 64 20.41 7.20 15.25
N LEU A 65 20.62 5.90 15.08
CA LEU A 65 21.05 4.95 16.12
C LEU A 65 22.55 4.73 16.17
N LEU A 66 23.34 5.47 15.40
CA LEU A 66 24.79 5.33 15.36
C LEU A 66 25.44 5.99 16.58
N GLY A 67 26.02 5.20 17.47
CA GLY A 67 26.74 5.69 18.63
C GLY A 67 28.27 5.59 18.50
N ARG A 68 28.73 4.63 17.69
CA ARG A 68 30.18 4.40 17.45
C ARG A 68 30.46 4.15 15.97
N SER A 69 31.69 4.43 15.53
CA SER A 69 32.18 4.08 14.21
C SER A 69 33.62 3.54 14.36
N ALA A 70 33.87 2.29 13.96
CA ALA A 70 35.16 1.61 14.16
C ALA A 70 35.67 1.74 15.59
N GLY A 71 34.81 1.55 16.58
CA GLY A 71 35.13 1.64 18.01
C GLY A 71 35.23 3.07 18.60
N GLN A 72 35.25 4.13 17.77
CA GLN A 72 35.25 5.51 18.21
C GLN A 72 33.84 6.06 18.42
N ALA A 73 33.62 6.80 19.51
CA ALA A 73 32.33 7.45 19.77
C ALA A 73 31.97 8.47 18.70
N THR A 74 30.71 8.52 18.33
CA THR A 74 30.21 9.55 17.43
C THR A 74 29.83 10.82 18.19
N THR A 75 29.93 11.98 17.52
CA THR A 75 29.73 13.31 18.12
C THR A 75 28.57 14.07 17.46
N HIS A 76 27.91 13.46 16.45
CA HIS A 76 26.78 14.08 15.80
C HIS A 76 25.53 14.04 16.71
N ASP A 77 24.72 15.09 16.65
CA ASP A 77 23.51 15.21 17.43
C ASP A 77 22.23 14.87 16.63
N ALA A 78 21.08 14.87 17.31
CA ALA A 78 19.80 14.55 16.69
C ALA A 78 19.40 15.55 15.58
N LEU A 79 19.77 16.84 15.70
CA LEU A 79 19.47 17.84 14.70
C LEU A 79 20.30 17.63 13.42
N GLN A 80 21.56 17.24 13.56
CA GLN A 80 22.37 16.86 12.41
C GLN A 80 21.78 15.63 11.68
N VAL A 81 21.27 14.63 12.41
CA VAL A 81 20.58 13.49 11.78
C VAL A 81 19.40 13.98 10.92
N VAL A 82 18.55 14.84 11.47
CA VAL A 82 17.42 15.42 10.72
C VAL A 82 17.91 16.16 9.47
N THR A 83 18.95 16.97 9.59
CA THR A 83 19.54 17.72 8.47
C THR A 83 20.01 16.80 7.35
N VAL A 84 20.73 15.73 7.68
CA VAL A 84 21.24 14.76 6.69
C VAL A 84 20.08 14.02 6.01
N VAL A 85 19.06 13.60 6.77
CA VAL A 85 17.87 12.93 6.23
C VAL A 85 17.09 13.85 5.28
N VAL A 86 16.86 15.11 5.69
CA VAL A 86 16.16 16.10 4.86
C VAL A 86 16.95 16.42 3.59
N ALA A 87 18.25 16.68 3.69
CA ALA A 87 19.10 16.94 2.53
C ALA A 87 19.11 15.78 1.54
N ALA A 88 19.24 14.54 2.03
CA ALA A 88 19.21 13.34 1.21
C ALA A 88 17.85 13.15 0.49
N GLN A 89 16.75 13.38 1.18
CA GLN A 89 15.40 13.32 0.58
C GLN A 89 15.18 14.40 -0.49
N LEU A 90 15.65 15.64 -0.24
CA LEU A 90 15.55 16.72 -1.20
C LEU A 90 16.36 16.41 -2.46
N LEU A 91 17.62 15.97 -2.31
CA LEU A 91 18.47 15.57 -3.43
C LEU A 91 17.83 14.45 -4.25
N ALA A 92 17.31 13.41 -3.59
CA ALA A 92 16.65 12.29 -4.26
C ALA A 92 15.30 12.68 -4.91
N SER A 93 14.63 13.72 -4.43
CA SER A 93 13.34 14.15 -4.98
C SER A 93 13.46 14.84 -6.34
N VAL A 94 14.58 15.47 -6.65
CA VAL A 94 14.80 16.25 -7.88
C VAL A 94 14.47 15.44 -9.16
N PRO A 95 15.05 14.25 -9.41
CA PRO A 95 14.75 13.48 -10.61
C PRO A 95 13.34 12.87 -10.61
N HIS A 96 12.74 12.67 -9.45
CA HIS A 96 11.37 12.18 -9.33
C HIS A 96 10.35 13.27 -9.66
N LEU A 97 10.57 14.50 -9.19
CA LEU A 97 9.74 15.66 -9.54
C LEU A 97 9.78 15.95 -11.03
N ALA A 98 10.97 15.86 -11.66
CA ALA A 98 11.12 16.04 -13.09
C ALA A 98 10.32 15.00 -13.92
N ARG A 99 10.00 13.84 -13.35
CA ARG A 99 9.17 12.78 -13.96
C ARG A 99 7.71 12.80 -13.53
N GLY A 100 7.28 13.79 -12.73
CA GLY A 100 5.91 13.86 -12.19
C GLY A 100 5.57 12.79 -11.15
N SER A 101 6.56 12.11 -10.58
CA SER A 101 6.40 10.97 -9.66
C SER A 101 7.04 11.19 -8.29
N GLY A 102 7.06 12.43 -7.80
CA GLY A 102 7.68 12.79 -6.52
C GLY A 102 7.10 12.05 -5.31
N PRO A 103 7.87 11.97 -4.20
CA PRO A 103 7.37 11.41 -2.95
C PRO A 103 6.18 12.19 -2.43
N GLY A 104 5.18 11.49 -1.91
CA GLY A 104 4.08 12.15 -1.20
C GLY A 104 4.63 12.98 -0.02
N PRO A 105 4.21 14.25 0.13
CA PRO A 105 4.75 15.12 1.19
C PRO A 105 4.50 14.58 2.60
N ASP A 106 3.45 13.79 2.79
CA ASP A 106 3.16 13.14 4.08
C ASP A 106 4.17 12.04 4.41
N GLN A 107 4.62 11.28 3.41
CA GLN A 107 5.60 10.24 3.61
C GLN A 107 6.98 10.81 3.93
N ALA A 108 7.40 11.86 3.22
CA ALA A 108 8.65 12.55 3.52
C ALA A 108 8.63 13.13 4.94
N ALA A 109 7.53 13.78 5.34
CA ALA A 109 7.36 14.34 6.67
C ALA A 109 7.41 13.25 7.77
N ARG A 110 6.73 12.13 7.56
CA ARG A 110 6.76 11.00 8.51
C ARG A 110 8.17 10.45 8.70
N ARG A 111 8.93 10.26 7.62
CA ARG A 111 10.30 9.77 7.71
C ARG A 111 11.21 10.70 8.49
N VAL A 112 11.12 12.01 8.24
CA VAL A 112 11.86 13.02 9.01
C VAL A 112 11.53 12.92 10.49
N LEU A 113 10.24 12.87 10.84
CA LEU A 113 9.80 12.79 12.24
C LEU A 113 10.17 11.46 12.91
N ALA A 114 10.07 10.34 12.20
CA ALA A 114 10.48 9.03 12.73
C ALA A 114 12.00 8.94 12.98
N ALA A 115 12.80 9.44 12.04
CA ALA A 115 14.26 9.53 12.22
C ALA A 115 14.64 10.48 13.36
N ALA A 116 13.96 11.62 13.46
CA ALA A 116 14.14 12.57 14.57
C ALA A 116 13.81 11.95 15.92
N PHE A 117 12.68 11.22 15.99
CA PHE A 117 12.28 10.51 17.21
C PHE A 117 13.34 9.50 17.65
N ALA A 118 13.81 8.65 16.72
CA ALA A 118 14.87 7.69 17.01
C ALA A 118 16.15 8.38 17.49
N ALA A 119 16.57 9.47 16.82
CA ALA A 119 17.76 10.22 17.18
C ALA A 119 17.65 10.92 18.55
N VAL A 120 16.51 11.56 18.83
CA VAL A 120 16.26 12.21 20.13
C VAL A 120 16.22 11.22 21.27
N CYS A 121 15.70 10.01 21.04
CA CYS A 121 15.71 8.97 22.06
C CYS A 121 17.09 8.34 22.27
N PHE A 122 17.92 8.21 21.23
CA PHE A 122 19.20 7.49 21.30
C PHE A 122 20.39 8.40 21.60
N GLN A 123 20.56 9.52 20.87
CA GLN A 123 21.77 10.34 20.92
C GLN A 123 22.06 10.93 22.32
N PRO A 124 21.08 11.46 23.07
CA PRO A 124 21.33 11.94 24.42
C PRO A 124 21.75 10.83 25.40
N LEU A 125 21.15 9.63 25.28
CA LEU A 125 21.53 8.47 26.09
C LEU A 125 22.95 8.03 25.82
N HIS A 126 23.38 8.08 24.57
CA HIS A 126 24.73 7.74 24.17
C HIS A 126 25.72 8.79 24.64
N HIS A 127 25.50 10.08 24.40
CA HIS A 127 26.43 11.16 24.75
C HIS A 127 26.56 11.39 26.27
N SER A 128 25.50 11.08 27.04
CA SER A 128 25.59 11.16 28.50
C SER A 128 26.38 10.01 29.16
N GLY A 129 26.77 9.01 28.38
CA GLY A 129 27.42 7.79 28.88
C GLY A 129 26.49 6.90 29.71
N LEU A 130 25.18 7.22 29.78
CA LEU A 130 24.22 6.41 30.50
C LEU A 130 24.07 5.01 29.90
N SER A 131 24.17 4.90 28.59
CA SER A 131 24.12 3.60 27.88
C SER A 131 25.30 2.71 28.32
N GLU A 132 26.49 3.25 28.52
CA GLU A 132 27.68 2.48 28.95
C GLU A 132 27.61 2.16 30.45
N ARG A 133 27.14 3.09 31.28
CA ARG A 133 27.02 2.90 32.74
C ARG A 133 25.92 1.90 33.13
N TRP A 134 24.78 1.90 32.46
CA TRP A 134 23.61 1.11 32.85
C TRP A 134 23.52 -0.23 32.14
N LEU A 135 24.00 -0.30 30.89
CA LEU A 135 23.84 -1.47 30.03
C LEU A 135 25.16 -2.24 29.82
N GLY A 136 26.32 -1.61 30.13
CA GLY A 136 27.59 -2.25 29.86
C GLY A 136 27.86 -2.52 28.38
N GLU A 137 28.83 -3.35 28.10
CA GLU A 137 29.06 -3.90 26.75
C GLU A 137 28.35 -5.25 26.65
N GLY A 138 27.44 -5.42 25.68
CA GLY A 138 26.82 -6.74 25.47
C GLY A 138 25.35 -6.72 25.05
N PRO A 139 24.59 -7.79 25.41
CA PRO A 139 23.25 -8.01 24.90
C PRO A 139 22.22 -6.94 25.29
N TYR A 140 22.47 -6.20 26.39
CA TYR A 140 21.56 -5.15 26.84
C TYR A 140 21.47 -3.97 25.87
N VAL A 141 22.55 -3.64 25.16
CA VAL A 141 22.56 -2.62 24.09
C VAL A 141 21.65 -3.07 22.94
N ALA A 142 21.67 -4.34 22.57
CA ALA A 142 20.79 -4.89 21.55
C ALA A 142 19.32 -4.82 21.97
N VAL A 143 19.02 -5.09 23.25
CA VAL A 143 17.66 -4.95 23.81
C VAL A 143 17.18 -3.49 23.77
N LEU A 144 18.05 -2.53 24.14
CA LEU A 144 17.75 -1.11 24.04
C LEU A 144 17.45 -0.70 22.58
N LEU A 145 18.30 -1.10 21.65
CA LEU A 145 18.10 -0.81 20.22
C LEU A 145 16.78 -1.42 19.73
N LEU A 146 16.50 -2.66 20.11
CA LEU A 146 15.23 -3.30 19.75
C LEU A 146 14.03 -2.53 20.31
N LEU A 147 14.09 -2.10 21.58
CA LEU A 147 13.04 -1.29 22.20
C LEU A 147 12.84 0.03 21.45
N LEU A 148 13.93 0.74 21.14
CA LEU A 148 13.88 2.00 20.40
C LEU A 148 13.31 1.82 18.98
N LEU A 149 13.64 0.70 18.32
CA LEU A 149 13.07 0.38 17.01
C LEU A 149 11.57 0.13 17.09
N VAL A 150 11.10 -0.61 18.10
CA VAL A 150 9.65 -0.84 18.32
C VAL A 150 8.95 0.50 18.60
N LEU A 151 9.52 1.35 19.46
CA LEU A 151 8.95 2.66 19.75
C LEU A 151 8.94 3.56 18.50
N THR A 152 9.99 3.52 17.67
CA THR A 152 10.05 4.28 16.41
C THR A 152 8.99 3.79 15.42
N ALA A 153 8.81 2.47 15.31
CA ALA A 153 7.77 1.89 14.46
C ALA A 153 6.35 2.27 14.93
N LEU A 154 6.12 2.28 16.24
CA LEU A 154 4.86 2.75 16.83
C LEU A 154 4.65 4.26 16.56
N CYS A 155 5.70 5.07 16.72
CA CYS A 155 5.66 6.50 16.40
C CYS A 155 5.28 6.71 14.93
N ASP A 156 5.91 5.98 13.99
CA ASP A 156 5.57 6.05 12.57
C ASP A 156 4.12 5.64 12.29
N ALA A 157 3.59 4.61 12.95
CA ALA A 157 2.18 4.20 12.83
C ALA A 157 1.22 5.30 13.30
N VAL A 158 1.53 5.96 14.42
CA VAL A 158 0.75 7.10 14.92
C VAL A 158 0.80 8.27 13.93
N LEU A 159 1.98 8.62 13.43
CA LEU A 159 2.16 9.67 12.43
C LEU A 159 1.40 9.35 11.13
N ALA A 160 1.39 8.09 10.70
CA ALA A 160 0.62 7.63 9.55
C ALA A 160 -0.89 7.81 9.76
N ALA A 161 -1.40 7.39 10.92
CA ALA A 161 -2.80 7.56 11.27
C ALA A 161 -3.24 9.04 11.37
N LEU A 162 -2.32 9.94 11.78
CA LEU A 162 -2.55 11.38 11.83
C LEU A 162 -2.46 12.04 10.44
N ALA A 163 -1.60 11.53 9.56
CA ALA A 163 -1.44 12.05 8.20
C ALA A 163 -2.56 11.59 7.25
N ALA A 164 -3.13 10.42 7.49
CA ALA A 164 -4.30 9.94 6.74
C ALA A 164 -5.49 10.87 7.02
N GLY A 165 -6.13 11.38 5.95
CA GLY A 165 -7.20 12.39 6.00
C GLY A 165 -8.31 12.16 7.05
N THR A 166 -9.26 13.08 7.18
CA THR A 166 -10.30 13.08 8.23
C THR A 166 -11.49 12.16 7.95
N ASP A 167 -11.51 11.46 6.83
CA ASP A 167 -12.68 10.71 6.33
C ASP A 167 -13.13 9.52 7.21
N ARG A 168 -12.28 9.08 8.13
CA ARG A 168 -12.59 7.97 9.07
C ARG A 168 -12.16 8.31 10.49
N PRO A 169 -12.81 7.73 11.53
CA PRO A 169 -12.40 7.86 12.93
C PRO A 169 -10.93 7.44 13.14
N TYR A 170 -10.26 8.10 14.09
CA TYR A 170 -8.82 7.84 14.37
C TYR A 170 -8.53 6.40 14.80
N GLY A 171 -9.37 5.82 15.66
CA GLY A 171 -9.16 4.48 16.23
C GLY A 171 -9.04 3.35 15.18
N PRO A 172 -10.00 3.21 14.25
CA PRO A 172 -9.88 2.25 13.15
C PRO A 172 -8.64 2.46 12.28
N ARG A 173 -8.30 3.72 11.96
CA ARG A 173 -7.08 4.06 11.19
C ARG A 173 -5.81 3.60 11.90
N LEU A 174 -5.68 3.91 13.19
CA LEU A 174 -4.53 3.48 13.98
C LEU A 174 -4.42 1.95 14.04
N ARG A 175 -5.57 1.25 14.18
CA ARG A 175 -5.59 -0.22 14.17
C ARG A 175 -5.09 -0.79 12.84
N ASP A 176 -5.52 -0.21 11.71
CA ASP A 176 -5.09 -0.63 10.38
C ASP A 176 -3.59 -0.37 10.20
N GLU A 177 -3.10 0.78 10.71
CA GLU A 177 -1.69 1.13 10.69
C GLU A 177 -0.84 0.20 11.59
N LEU A 178 -1.33 -0.17 12.76
CA LEU A 178 -0.65 -1.14 13.64
C LEU A 178 -0.60 -2.55 13.03
N ARG A 179 -1.67 -3.00 12.38
CA ARG A 179 -1.67 -4.28 11.67
C ARG A 179 -0.68 -4.29 10.50
N ALA A 180 -0.56 -3.17 9.81
CA ALA A 180 0.40 -3.04 8.71
C ALA A 180 1.87 -2.98 9.18
N LEU A 181 2.15 -2.79 10.49
CA LEU A 181 3.49 -2.92 11.05
C LEU A 181 4.07 -4.34 10.90
N SER A 182 3.22 -5.39 10.83
CA SER A 182 3.68 -6.76 10.61
C SER A 182 4.24 -7.02 9.19
N GLY A 183 4.17 -6.04 8.30
CA GLY A 183 4.70 -6.12 6.94
C GLY A 183 6.23 -5.91 6.87
N ILE A 184 6.68 -5.02 5.97
CA ILE A 184 8.10 -4.75 5.72
C ILE A 184 8.77 -3.93 6.85
N GLY A 185 8.01 -3.28 7.72
CA GLY A 185 8.51 -2.41 8.79
C GLY A 185 9.57 -3.06 9.69
N PRO A 186 9.33 -4.25 10.27
CA PRO A 186 10.32 -4.93 11.11
C PRO A 186 11.63 -5.24 10.39
N ALA A 187 11.55 -5.60 9.10
CA ALA A 187 12.76 -5.85 8.29
C ALA A 187 13.58 -4.57 8.11
N VAL A 188 12.93 -3.43 7.83
CA VAL A 188 13.60 -2.13 7.70
C VAL A 188 14.26 -1.73 9.02
N CYS A 189 13.54 -1.87 10.14
CA CYS A 189 14.05 -1.57 11.47
C CYS A 189 15.25 -2.46 11.83
N ALA A 190 15.12 -3.77 11.68
CA ALA A 190 16.21 -4.72 11.95
C ALA A 190 17.45 -4.41 11.12
N THR A 191 17.27 -4.10 9.84
CA THR A 191 18.40 -3.75 8.97
C THR A 191 19.06 -2.44 9.40
N GLY A 192 18.27 -1.41 9.77
CA GLY A 192 18.83 -0.17 10.32
C GLY A 192 19.70 -0.42 11.54
N ALA A 193 19.27 -1.27 12.49
CA ALA A 193 20.05 -1.65 13.65
C ALA A 193 21.32 -2.42 13.27
N VAL A 194 21.22 -3.43 12.39
CA VAL A 194 22.37 -4.21 11.92
C VAL A 194 23.39 -3.32 11.23
N MET A 195 22.96 -2.34 10.44
CA MET A 195 23.83 -1.36 9.79
C MET A 195 24.54 -0.47 10.84
N ALA A 196 23.81 0.03 11.84
CA ALA A 196 24.41 0.82 12.92
C ALA A 196 25.48 0.02 13.69
N LEU A 197 25.17 -1.23 14.06
CA LEU A 197 26.09 -2.13 14.75
C LEU A 197 27.29 -2.52 13.86
N GLY A 198 27.05 -2.76 12.59
CA GLY A 198 28.10 -3.07 11.62
C GLY A 198 29.09 -1.91 11.45
N VAL A 199 28.57 -0.67 11.35
CA VAL A 199 29.41 0.53 11.30
C VAL A 199 30.14 0.77 12.63
N ALA A 200 29.48 0.48 13.75
CA ALA A 200 30.12 0.56 15.06
C ALA A 200 31.36 -0.37 15.18
N ALA A 201 31.27 -1.58 14.63
CA ALA A 201 32.33 -2.57 14.68
C ALA A 201 33.42 -2.36 13.59
N ALA A 202 32.99 -2.25 12.31
CA ALA A 202 33.87 -2.26 11.15
C ALA A 202 34.02 -0.89 10.45
N GLY A 203 33.38 0.16 10.99
CA GLY A 203 33.38 1.49 10.37
C GLY A 203 32.57 1.54 9.08
N LEU A 204 32.81 2.57 8.27
CA LEU A 204 32.06 2.83 7.04
C LEU A 204 32.09 1.70 6.00
N TRP A 205 33.10 0.82 6.05
CA TRP A 205 33.20 -0.34 5.16
C TRP A 205 32.03 -1.35 5.34
N ALA A 206 31.37 -1.33 6.50
CA ALA A 206 30.19 -2.15 6.73
C ALA A 206 29.03 -1.72 5.83
N LEU A 207 28.90 -0.44 5.46
CA LEU A 207 27.75 0.07 4.69
C LEU A 207 27.62 -0.61 3.32
N PRO A 208 28.62 -0.61 2.43
CA PRO A 208 28.45 -1.25 1.12
C PRO A 208 28.15 -2.74 1.24
N VAL A 209 28.73 -3.45 2.19
CA VAL A 209 28.48 -4.89 2.40
C VAL A 209 27.04 -5.14 2.85
N LEU A 210 26.56 -4.38 3.83
CA LEU A 210 25.20 -4.53 4.37
C LEU A 210 24.11 -3.96 3.46
N CYS A 211 24.46 -3.02 2.56
CA CYS A 211 23.51 -2.48 1.58
C CYS A 211 23.18 -3.46 0.46
N VAL A 212 24.08 -4.35 0.06
CA VAL A 212 23.87 -5.25 -1.09
C VAL A 212 22.65 -6.13 -0.92
N PRO A 213 22.42 -6.86 0.18
CA PRO A 213 21.20 -7.67 0.35
C PRO A 213 19.94 -6.83 0.30
N LEU A 214 19.95 -5.62 0.88
CA LEU A 214 18.81 -4.71 0.85
C LEU A 214 18.52 -4.17 -0.54
N LEU A 215 19.57 -3.78 -1.28
CA LEU A 215 19.41 -3.35 -2.67
C LEU A 215 18.85 -4.47 -3.53
N LEU A 216 19.34 -5.70 -3.38
CA LEU A 216 18.82 -6.86 -4.10
C LEU A 216 17.34 -7.11 -3.75
N THR A 217 17.01 -7.05 -2.47
CA THR A 217 15.63 -7.17 -2.00
C THR A 217 14.76 -6.04 -2.59
N GLN A 218 15.21 -4.80 -2.53
CA GLN A 218 14.51 -3.65 -3.08
C GLN A 218 14.29 -3.77 -4.60
N VAL A 219 15.31 -4.18 -5.35
CA VAL A 219 15.20 -4.42 -6.81
C VAL A 219 14.22 -5.56 -7.10
N SER A 220 14.25 -6.64 -6.32
CA SER A 220 13.32 -7.78 -6.46
C SER A 220 11.88 -7.35 -6.22
N PHE A 221 11.61 -6.61 -5.15
CA PHE A 221 10.27 -6.05 -4.89
C PHE A 221 9.81 -5.09 -5.99
N ARG A 222 10.72 -4.23 -6.49
CA ARG A 222 10.40 -3.34 -7.62
C ARG A 222 10.01 -4.13 -8.87
N ARG A 223 10.73 -5.19 -9.20
CA ARG A 223 10.39 -6.06 -10.33
C ARG A 223 9.05 -6.76 -10.11
N TYR A 224 8.82 -7.28 -8.91
CA TYR A 224 7.55 -7.91 -8.55
C TYR A 224 6.38 -6.91 -8.68
N ALA A 225 6.53 -5.70 -8.17
CA ALA A 225 5.54 -4.63 -8.28
C ALA A 225 5.24 -4.27 -9.75
N ALA A 226 6.29 -4.16 -10.59
CA ALA A 226 6.14 -3.88 -12.03
C ALA A 226 5.38 -5.00 -12.75
N VAL A 227 5.73 -6.27 -12.49
CA VAL A 227 5.03 -7.42 -13.04
C VAL A 227 3.56 -7.40 -12.63
N ARG A 228 3.26 -7.16 -11.36
CA ARG A 228 1.88 -7.07 -10.85
C ARG A 228 1.09 -5.95 -11.51
N THR A 229 1.71 -4.79 -11.76
CA THR A 229 1.08 -3.67 -12.45
C THR A 229 0.77 -4.04 -13.91
N THR A 230 1.72 -4.63 -14.63
CA THR A 230 1.51 -5.12 -16.00
C THR A 230 0.39 -6.15 -16.04
N TYR A 231 0.34 -7.04 -15.06
CA TYR A 231 -0.70 -8.05 -14.94
C TYR A 231 -2.09 -7.44 -14.79
N ARG A 232 -2.25 -6.44 -13.89
CA ARG A 232 -3.50 -5.69 -13.73
C ARG A 232 -3.91 -4.97 -15.02
N GLN A 233 -2.95 -4.38 -15.73
CA GLN A 233 -3.22 -3.72 -17.01
C GLN A 233 -3.69 -4.72 -18.08
N THR A 234 -3.10 -5.89 -18.14
CA THR A 234 -3.53 -6.96 -19.06
C THR A 234 -4.95 -7.41 -18.76
N ILE A 235 -5.28 -7.65 -17.48
CA ILE A 235 -6.64 -8.01 -17.07
C ILE A 235 -7.65 -6.91 -17.41
N ALA A 236 -7.30 -5.65 -17.13
CA ALA A 236 -8.16 -4.52 -17.49
C ALA A 236 -8.34 -4.38 -19.01
N SER A 237 -7.33 -4.72 -19.81
CA SER A 237 -7.43 -4.72 -21.29
C SER A 237 -8.31 -5.86 -21.78
N LEU A 238 -8.23 -7.06 -21.18
CA LEU A 238 -9.13 -8.18 -21.47
C LEU A 238 -10.58 -7.85 -21.11
N ALA A 239 -10.81 -7.21 -19.96
CA ALA A 239 -12.14 -6.75 -19.58
C ALA A 239 -12.72 -5.74 -20.58
N ARG A 240 -11.88 -4.85 -21.14
CA ARG A 240 -12.32 -3.92 -22.20
C ARG A 240 -12.66 -4.60 -23.53
N SER A 241 -12.19 -5.82 -23.77
CA SER A 241 -12.52 -6.53 -25.01
C SER A 241 -14.02 -6.76 -25.17
N THR A 242 -14.76 -7.00 -24.09
CA THR A 242 -16.22 -7.12 -24.09
C THR A 242 -16.90 -5.80 -24.46
N GLU A 243 -16.38 -4.68 -23.98
CA GLU A 243 -16.88 -3.33 -24.29
C GLU A 243 -16.60 -2.95 -25.75
N ILE A 244 -15.36 -3.17 -26.22
CA ILE A 244 -14.93 -2.85 -27.60
C ILE A 244 -15.72 -3.71 -28.63
N ALA A 245 -15.99 -4.96 -28.30
CA ALA A 245 -16.76 -5.86 -29.13
C ALA A 245 -18.29 -5.59 -29.07
N GLY A 246 -18.73 -4.63 -28.25
CA GLY A 246 -20.14 -4.26 -28.12
C GLY A 246 -20.99 -5.21 -27.29
N TYR A 247 -20.36 -6.11 -26.52
CA TYR A 247 -21.09 -7.05 -25.65
C TYR A 247 -21.55 -6.41 -24.33
N THR A 248 -20.78 -5.46 -23.80
CA THR A 248 -21.09 -4.78 -22.53
C THR A 248 -21.01 -3.25 -22.68
N PRO A 249 -21.78 -2.47 -21.89
CA PRO A 249 -21.71 -1.01 -21.89
C PRO A 249 -20.32 -0.50 -21.48
N HIS A 250 -19.92 0.65 -22.01
CA HIS A 250 -18.64 1.25 -21.70
C HIS A 250 -18.44 1.49 -20.19
N GLY A 251 -17.30 1.04 -19.66
CA GLY A 251 -16.92 1.17 -18.25
C GLY A 251 -17.68 0.24 -17.29
N HIS A 252 -18.55 -0.65 -17.78
CA HIS A 252 -19.31 -1.60 -16.96
C HIS A 252 -18.41 -2.45 -16.06
N ALA A 253 -17.47 -3.18 -16.65
CA ALA A 253 -16.57 -4.05 -15.89
C ALA A 253 -15.80 -3.30 -14.80
N ARG A 254 -15.40 -2.05 -15.08
CA ARG A 254 -14.71 -1.20 -14.12
C ARG A 254 -15.62 -0.77 -12.96
N ARG A 255 -16.85 -0.32 -13.25
CA ARG A 255 -17.82 0.05 -12.22
C ARG A 255 -18.13 -1.13 -11.31
N VAL A 256 -18.37 -2.31 -11.90
CA VAL A 256 -18.63 -3.53 -11.13
C VAL A 256 -17.44 -3.88 -10.25
N ALA A 257 -16.20 -3.78 -10.74
CA ALA A 257 -15.01 -4.09 -9.97
C ALA A 257 -14.76 -3.09 -8.81
N ASP A 258 -14.91 -1.79 -9.08
CA ASP A 258 -14.70 -0.74 -8.07
C ASP A 258 -15.76 -0.86 -6.94
N LEU A 259 -17.01 -1.09 -7.31
CA LEU A 259 -18.12 -1.25 -6.36
C LEU A 259 -18.04 -2.58 -5.59
N SER A 260 -17.70 -3.69 -6.27
CA SER A 260 -17.45 -4.99 -5.62
C SER A 260 -16.34 -4.90 -4.59
N SER A 261 -15.22 -4.23 -4.93
CA SER A 261 -14.12 -4.00 -4.00
C SER A 261 -14.53 -3.16 -2.78
N ALA A 262 -15.39 -2.17 -2.97
CA ALA A 262 -15.94 -1.37 -1.87
C ALA A 262 -16.84 -2.20 -0.95
N VAL A 263 -17.71 -3.02 -1.52
CA VAL A 263 -18.59 -3.95 -0.78
C VAL A 263 -17.75 -5.02 -0.06
N GLY A 264 -16.72 -5.58 -0.71
CA GLY A 264 -15.81 -6.55 -0.09
C GLY A 264 -15.10 -5.99 1.14
N ARG A 265 -14.62 -4.73 1.08
CA ARG A 265 -14.03 -4.04 2.25
C ARG A 265 -15.05 -3.82 3.36
N GLU A 266 -16.30 -3.47 3.01
CA GLU A 266 -17.39 -3.31 3.96
C GLU A 266 -17.72 -4.62 4.69
N LEU A 267 -17.58 -5.75 4.00
CA LEU A 267 -17.78 -7.10 4.55
C LEU A 267 -16.54 -7.66 5.25
N GLY A 268 -15.41 -6.93 5.26
CA GLY A 268 -14.19 -7.30 5.97
C GLY A 268 -13.29 -8.29 5.24
N LEU A 269 -13.39 -8.40 3.91
CA LEU A 269 -12.48 -9.25 3.11
C LEU A 269 -11.03 -8.76 3.24
N GLY A 270 -10.10 -9.70 3.34
CA GLY A 270 -8.67 -9.45 3.40
C GLY A 270 -8.05 -9.07 2.05
N GLY A 271 -6.80 -8.58 2.07
CA GLY A 271 -6.10 -8.13 0.86
C GLY A 271 -6.07 -9.14 -0.29
N PRO A 272 -5.69 -10.41 -0.06
CA PRO A 272 -5.70 -11.45 -1.10
C PRO A 272 -7.11 -11.70 -1.66
N GLU A 273 -8.12 -11.80 -0.80
CA GLU A 273 -9.52 -12.00 -1.20
C GLU A 273 -10.06 -10.83 -2.00
N LEU A 274 -9.70 -9.57 -1.64
CA LEU A 274 -10.06 -8.38 -2.41
C LEU A 274 -9.41 -8.36 -3.79
N THR A 275 -8.20 -8.89 -3.94
CA THR A 275 -7.54 -9.00 -5.24
C THR A 275 -8.25 -10.01 -6.14
N VAL A 276 -8.63 -11.17 -5.60
CA VAL A 276 -9.42 -12.18 -6.33
C VAL A 276 -10.78 -11.60 -6.74
N LEU A 277 -11.45 -10.90 -5.82
CA LEU A 277 -12.74 -10.25 -6.07
C LEU A 277 -12.64 -9.18 -7.17
N GLU A 278 -11.62 -8.31 -7.13
CA GLU A 278 -11.38 -7.26 -8.14
C GLU A 278 -11.19 -7.88 -9.53
N TYR A 279 -10.35 -8.91 -9.64
CA TYR A 279 -10.07 -9.55 -10.93
C TYR A 279 -11.26 -10.34 -11.46
N ALA A 280 -11.98 -11.03 -10.59
CA ALA A 280 -13.20 -11.72 -10.97
C ALA A 280 -14.28 -10.74 -11.44
N ALA A 281 -14.46 -9.63 -10.75
CA ALA A 281 -15.39 -8.58 -11.13
C ALA A 281 -15.03 -7.89 -12.46
N LEU A 282 -13.72 -7.70 -12.74
CA LEU A 282 -13.27 -7.20 -14.05
C LEU A 282 -13.58 -8.18 -15.19
N MET A 283 -13.47 -9.47 -14.95
CA MET A 283 -13.59 -10.50 -15.99
C MET A 283 -14.91 -11.28 -15.97
N HIS A 284 -15.88 -10.86 -15.15
CA HIS A 284 -17.10 -11.64 -14.94
C HIS A 284 -17.90 -11.89 -16.21
N ASP A 285 -17.85 -10.98 -17.15
CA ASP A 285 -18.59 -11.01 -18.42
C ASP A 285 -17.76 -11.50 -19.63
N ILE A 286 -16.49 -11.90 -19.43
CA ILE A 286 -15.63 -12.28 -20.55
C ILE A 286 -16.16 -13.48 -21.33
N GLY A 287 -17.00 -14.30 -20.72
CA GLY A 287 -17.69 -15.39 -21.38
C GLY A 287 -18.65 -14.97 -22.48
N GLN A 288 -19.13 -13.73 -22.48
CA GLN A 288 -19.98 -13.19 -23.54
C GLN A 288 -19.27 -13.15 -24.89
N LEU A 289 -17.93 -13.03 -24.93
CA LEU A 289 -17.16 -13.10 -26.20
C LEU A 289 -17.28 -14.45 -26.92
N SER A 290 -17.77 -15.48 -26.22
CA SER A 290 -18.00 -16.81 -26.82
C SER A 290 -19.42 -16.94 -27.40
N LEU A 291 -20.24 -15.91 -27.31
CA LEU A 291 -21.60 -15.89 -27.90
C LEU A 291 -21.53 -15.38 -29.35
N VAL A 292 -22.41 -15.90 -30.21
CA VAL A 292 -22.54 -15.43 -31.59
C VAL A 292 -23.20 -14.06 -31.64
N ASP A 293 -24.26 -13.87 -30.85
CA ASP A 293 -25.00 -12.61 -30.75
C ASP A 293 -24.78 -11.98 -29.36
N PRO A 294 -24.53 -10.65 -29.31
CA PRO A 294 -24.43 -9.94 -28.04
C PRO A 294 -25.73 -10.01 -27.23
N VAL A 295 -25.60 -10.10 -25.90
CA VAL A 295 -26.74 -9.95 -25.00
C VAL A 295 -27.26 -8.51 -25.11
N PRO A 296 -28.57 -8.28 -25.25
CA PRO A 296 -29.13 -6.92 -25.34
C PRO A 296 -28.67 -6.07 -24.15
N HIS A 297 -28.05 -4.93 -24.43
CA HIS A 297 -27.45 -4.02 -23.45
C HIS A 297 -26.38 -4.67 -22.51
N GLY A 298 -25.89 -5.87 -22.82
CA GLY A 298 -24.94 -6.61 -22.00
C GLY A 298 -25.49 -7.10 -20.66
N ALA A 299 -26.79 -6.94 -20.41
CA ALA A 299 -27.45 -7.21 -19.12
C ALA A 299 -27.62 -8.71 -18.87
N THR A 300 -26.55 -9.39 -18.48
CA THR A 300 -26.56 -10.83 -18.20
C THR A 300 -27.50 -11.21 -17.06
N ALA A 301 -27.71 -10.34 -16.10
CA ALA A 301 -28.63 -10.56 -14.98
C ALA A 301 -30.09 -10.76 -15.40
N ALA A 302 -30.50 -10.28 -16.58
CA ALA A 302 -31.84 -10.43 -17.12
C ALA A 302 -32.08 -11.75 -17.87
N LEU A 303 -31.01 -12.53 -18.14
CA LEU A 303 -31.14 -13.79 -18.88
C LEU A 303 -31.69 -14.93 -18.00
N PRO A 304 -32.21 -16.00 -18.64
CA PRO A 304 -32.57 -17.23 -17.93
C PRO A 304 -31.36 -17.82 -17.18
N PRO A 305 -31.54 -18.46 -16.01
CA PRO A 305 -30.48 -18.96 -15.19
C PRO A 305 -29.49 -19.93 -15.91
N GLU A 306 -29.99 -20.72 -16.84
CA GLU A 306 -29.19 -21.64 -17.64
C GLU A 306 -28.22 -20.92 -18.58
N GLU A 307 -28.65 -19.83 -19.19
CA GLU A 307 -27.81 -19.01 -20.07
C GLU A 307 -26.78 -18.22 -19.25
N GLN A 308 -27.17 -17.68 -18.11
CA GLN A 308 -26.23 -17.05 -17.18
C GLN A 308 -25.12 -18.03 -16.77
N ARG A 309 -25.49 -19.27 -16.41
CA ARG A 309 -24.54 -20.32 -16.04
C ARG A 309 -23.63 -20.70 -17.20
N ARG A 310 -24.16 -20.81 -18.42
CA ARG A 310 -23.36 -21.09 -19.62
C ARG A 310 -22.30 -20.02 -19.86
N ILE A 311 -22.68 -18.74 -19.79
CA ILE A 311 -21.77 -17.61 -19.95
C ILE A 311 -20.70 -17.62 -18.85
N ALA A 312 -21.08 -17.85 -17.60
CA ALA A 312 -20.17 -17.92 -16.47
C ALA A 312 -19.14 -19.06 -16.62
N LEU A 313 -19.56 -20.24 -17.06
CA LEU A 313 -18.65 -21.37 -17.32
C LEU A 313 -17.67 -21.09 -18.45
N LEU A 314 -18.15 -20.49 -19.56
CA LEU A 314 -17.28 -20.07 -20.67
C LEU A 314 -16.28 -19.01 -20.21
N GLY A 315 -16.74 -18.05 -19.40
CA GLY A 315 -15.90 -17.02 -18.80
C GLY A 315 -14.79 -17.61 -17.92
N GLY A 316 -15.14 -18.54 -17.04
CA GLY A 316 -14.16 -19.23 -16.21
C GLY A 316 -13.14 -20.03 -17.02
N ALA A 317 -13.55 -20.67 -18.10
CA ALA A 317 -12.64 -21.38 -19.00
C ALA A 317 -11.63 -20.41 -19.65
N VAL A 318 -12.08 -19.24 -20.11
CA VAL A 318 -11.19 -18.18 -20.64
C VAL A 318 -10.25 -17.68 -19.55
N VAL A 319 -10.76 -17.39 -18.35
CA VAL A 319 -9.96 -16.89 -17.23
C VAL A 319 -8.84 -17.86 -16.86
N ARG A 320 -9.08 -19.17 -16.87
CA ARG A 320 -8.02 -20.18 -16.62
C ARG A 320 -6.84 -20.11 -17.59
N GLN A 321 -7.07 -19.69 -18.83
CA GLN A 321 -6.01 -19.54 -19.83
C GLN A 321 -5.17 -18.27 -19.64
N THR A 322 -5.61 -17.33 -18.82
CA THR A 322 -4.89 -16.05 -18.60
C THR A 322 -3.75 -16.15 -17.59
N GLY A 323 -3.64 -17.28 -16.87
CA GLY A 323 -2.63 -17.48 -15.83
C GLY A 323 -2.87 -16.68 -14.54
N VAL A 324 -4.09 -16.14 -14.33
CA VAL A 324 -4.51 -15.54 -13.05
C VAL A 324 -4.67 -16.60 -11.96
N ASP A 325 -4.74 -16.17 -10.71
CA ASP A 325 -5.05 -17.04 -9.58
C ASP A 325 -6.28 -17.90 -9.91
N PRO A 326 -6.20 -19.24 -9.79
CA PRO A 326 -7.32 -20.14 -10.06
C PRO A 326 -8.60 -19.79 -9.31
N ALA A 327 -8.49 -19.15 -8.14
CA ALA A 327 -9.63 -18.67 -7.37
C ALA A 327 -10.47 -17.64 -8.15
N VAL A 328 -9.87 -16.86 -9.03
CA VAL A 328 -10.59 -15.89 -9.89
C VAL A 328 -11.52 -16.62 -10.85
N ALA A 329 -11.02 -17.67 -11.53
CA ALA A 329 -11.84 -18.47 -12.43
C ALA A 329 -13.03 -19.12 -11.72
N VAL A 330 -12.81 -19.64 -10.51
CA VAL A 330 -13.87 -20.23 -9.68
C VAL A 330 -14.95 -19.20 -9.34
N VAL A 331 -14.57 -17.96 -9.00
CA VAL A 331 -15.55 -16.90 -8.72
C VAL A 331 -16.37 -16.58 -9.97
N VAL A 332 -15.70 -16.42 -11.13
CA VAL A 332 -16.38 -16.15 -12.42
C VAL A 332 -17.32 -17.30 -12.82
N GLU A 333 -16.93 -18.55 -12.66
CA GLU A 333 -17.78 -19.69 -12.96
C GLU A 333 -19.00 -19.77 -12.07
N ARG A 334 -18.82 -19.53 -10.78
CA ARG A 334 -19.86 -19.75 -9.78
C ARG A 334 -20.76 -18.53 -9.54
N GLN A 335 -20.53 -17.40 -10.19
CA GLN A 335 -21.37 -16.21 -10.01
C GLN A 335 -22.84 -16.43 -10.44
N ALA A 336 -23.09 -17.37 -11.34
CA ALA A 336 -24.44 -17.72 -11.82
C ALA A 336 -25.11 -18.88 -11.04
N ASP A 337 -24.41 -19.50 -10.10
CA ASP A 337 -24.98 -20.53 -9.23
C ASP A 337 -26.00 -19.94 -8.23
N PRO A 338 -26.86 -20.76 -7.60
CA PRO A 338 -27.70 -20.31 -6.49
C PRO A 338 -26.81 -19.69 -5.38
N TYR A 339 -27.19 -18.53 -4.83
CA TYR A 339 -26.32 -17.77 -3.93
C TYR A 339 -25.87 -18.55 -2.69
N ARG A 340 -26.66 -19.54 -2.25
CA ARG A 340 -26.32 -20.39 -1.09
C ARG A 340 -25.11 -21.31 -1.35
N GLU A 341 -24.88 -21.64 -2.60
CA GLU A 341 -23.76 -22.49 -3.05
C GLU A 341 -22.52 -21.68 -3.43
N GLN A 342 -22.68 -20.35 -3.57
CA GLN A 342 -21.59 -19.46 -3.97
C GLN A 342 -20.68 -19.11 -2.81
N GLN A 343 -19.40 -18.85 -3.13
CA GLN A 343 -18.46 -18.18 -2.24
C GLN A 343 -18.83 -16.68 -2.10
N THR A 344 -18.38 -16.05 -1.01
CA THR A 344 -18.68 -14.64 -0.73
C THR A 344 -18.32 -13.71 -1.90
N ALA A 345 -17.16 -13.91 -2.54
CA ALA A 345 -16.74 -13.12 -3.69
C ALA A 345 -17.71 -13.25 -4.88
N ALA A 346 -18.19 -14.46 -5.19
CA ALA A 346 -19.17 -14.67 -6.27
C ALA A 346 -20.52 -14.03 -5.97
N ARG A 347 -20.97 -14.08 -4.71
CA ARG A 347 -22.19 -13.39 -4.24
C ARG A 347 -22.10 -11.87 -4.41
N ILE A 348 -20.92 -11.30 -4.10
CA ILE A 348 -20.68 -9.88 -4.28
C ILE A 348 -20.71 -9.51 -5.76
N VAL A 349 -19.96 -10.23 -6.63
CA VAL A 349 -19.95 -9.96 -8.08
C VAL A 349 -21.38 -10.03 -8.65
N ARG A 350 -22.12 -11.11 -8.36
CA ARG A 350 -23.52 -11.27 -8.83
C ARG A 350 -24.42 -10.11 -8.40
N THR A 351 -24.34 -9.70 -7.14
CA THR A 351 -25.21 -8.64 -6.60
C THR A 351 -24.86 -7.28 -7.21
N VAL A 352 -23.58 -6.99 -7.33
CA VAL A 352 -23.10 -5.71 -7.87
C VAL A 352 -23.33 -5.62 -9.38
N ASN A 353 -23.11 -6.73 -10.11
CA ASN A 353 -23.44 -6.79 -11.53
C ASN A 353 -24.92 -6.52 -11.77
N ALA A 354 -25.81 -7.24 -11.08
CA ALA A 354 -27.25 -7.01 -11.18
C ALA A 354 -27.64 -5.57 -10.82
N TYR A 355 -26.96 -4.95 -9.86
CA TYR A 355 -27.18 -3.54 -9.53
C TYR A 355 -26.80 -2.62 -10.71
N ASP A 356 -25.60 -2.81 -11.31
CA ASP A 356 -25.15 -1.97 -12.43
C ASP A 356 -26.04 -2.15 -13.67
N ASP A 357 -26.45 -3.37 -13.99
CA ASP A 357 -27.38 -3.68 -15.07
C ASP A 357 -28.76 -2.99 -14.87
N LEU A 358 -29.29 -3.01 -13.65
CA LEU A 358 -30.55 -2.38 -13.31
C LEU A 358 -30.51 -0.86 -13.24
N CYS A 359 -29.34 -0.28 -12.93
CA CYS A 359 -29.16 1.17 -12.91
C CYS A 359 -29.26 1.80 -14.30
N GLY A 360 -28.88 1.06 -15.35
CA GLY A 360 -28.80 1.55 -16.72
C GLY A 360 -27.78 2.67 -16.92
N GLU A 361 -27.71 3.21 -18.12
CA GLU A 361 -26.77 4.28 -18.44
C GLU A 361 -27.05 5.54 -17.62
N GLY A 362 -25.99 6.02 -16.95
CA GLY A 362 -25.99 7.27 -16.18
C GLY A 362 -26.52 7.18 -14.74
N GLY A 363 -26.76 5.97 -14.20
CA GLY A 363 -27.09 5.77 -12.78
C GLY A 363 -28.44 6.35 -12.32
N LYS A 364 -29.31 6.74 -13.24
CA LYS A 364 -30.62 7.36 -12.93
C LYS A 364 -31.58 6.42 -12.21
N GLY A 365 -31.34 5.10 -12.27
CA GLY A 365 -32.17 4.07 -11.66
C GLY A 365 -31.65 3.53 -10.31
N SER A 366 -30.68 4.16 -9.67
CA SER A 366 -29.98 3.61 -8.52
C SER A 366 -30.86 3.18 -7.34
N LEU A 367 -31.84 4.00 -6.97
CA LEU A 367 -32.78 3.65 -5.88
C LEU A 367 -33.69 2.49 -6.28
N ARG A 368 -34.23 2.50 -7.52
CA ARG A 368 -35.05 1.43 -8.03
C ARG A 368 -34.30 0.12 -8.16
N ALA A 369 -33.03 0.18 -8.61
CA ALA A 369 -32.16 -0.98 -8.70
C ALA A 369 -31.93 -1.61 -7.31
N LEU A 370 -31.62 -0.78 -6.30
CA LEU A 370 -31.43 -1.26 -4.94
C LEU A 370 -32.73 -1.87 -4.35
N GLU A 371 -33.90 -1.28 -4.65
CA GLU A 371 -35.20 -1.82 -4.23
C GLU A 371 -35.46 -3.18 -4.88
N GLN A 372 -35.17 -3.35 -6.16
CA GLN A 372 -35.31 -4.64 -6.85
C GLN A 372 -34.39 -5.71 -6.26
N LEU A 373 -33.14 -5.36 -5.93
CA LEU A 373 -32.24 -6.29 -5.23
C LEU A 373 -32.79 -6.69 -3.86
N ARG A 374 -33.38 -5.75 -3.11
CA ARG A 374 -34.03 -6.05 -1.82
C ARG A 374 -35.19 -7.02 -1.96
N LEU A 375 -36.03 -6.88 -3.00
CA LEU A 375 -37.10 -7.82 -3.27
C LEU A 375 -36.62 -9.22 -3.63
N GLY A 376 -35.42 -9.35 -4.23
CA GLY A 376 -34.75 -10.62 -4.51
C GLY A 376 -33.95 -11.21 -3.33
N THR A 377 -33.89 -10.49 -2.21
CA THR A 377 -33.11 -10.92 -1.04
C THR A 377 -33.63 -12.21 -0.47
N GLY A 378 -32.72 -13.14 -0.15
CA GLY A 378 -33.04 -14.48 0.41
C GLY A 378 -33.39 -15.52 -0.65
N ARG A 379 -33.72 -15.12 -1.87
CA ARG A 379 -33.98 -15.99 -3.02
C ARG A 379 -32.82 -15.98 -4.02
N ASP A 380 -32.46 -14.79 -4.51
CA ASP A 380 -31.44 -14.59 -5.57
C ASP A 380 -30.16 -13.96 -5.03
N TYR A 381 -30.25 -13.17 -3.95
CA TYR A 381 -29.15 -12.40 -3.38
C TYR A 381 -29.02 -12.63 -1.87
N GLN A 382 -27.77 -12.59 -1.38
CA GLN A 382 -27.50 -12.69 0.05
C GLN A 382 -27.84 -11.37 0.76
N PRO A 383 -28.64 -11.41 1.87
CA PRO A 383 -29.06 -10.21 2.60
C PRO A 383 -27.88 -9.30 3.01
N GLN A 384 -26.82 -9.89 3.59
CA GLN A 384 -25.67 -9.13 4.08
C GLN A 384 -24.93 -8.40 2.95
N VAL A 385 -24.88 -8.95 1.74
CA VAL A 385 -24.24 -8.32 0.58
C VAL A 385 -25.09 -7.14 0.08
N VAL A 386 -26.40 -7.30 -0.01
CA VAL A 386 -27.33 -6.22 -0.42
C VAL A 386 -27.27 -5.05 0.58
N GLU A 387 -27.23 -5.34 1.88
CA GLU A 387 -27.12 -4.31 2.91
C GLU A 387 -25.74 -3.62 2.89
N ALA A 388 -24.66 -4.36 2.67
CA ALA A 388 -23.33 -3.79 2.52
C ALA A 388 -23.26 -2.86 1.30
N LEU A 389 -23.85 -3.27 0.17
CA LEU A 389 -23.98 -2.45 -1.02
C LEU A 389 -24.77 -1.15 -0.73
N ALA A 390 -25.90 -1.25 -0.02
CA ALA A 390 -26.69 -0.09 0.37
C ALA A 390 -25.88 0.89 1.23
N ARG A 391 -25.11 0.40 2.20
CA ARG A 391 -24.24 1.24 3.03
C ARG A 391 -23.13 1.91 2.23
N VAL A 392 -22.51 1.20 1.28
CA VAL A 392 -21.48 1.76 0.39
C VAL A 392 -22.06 2.88 -0.47
N LEU A 393 -23.22 2.67 -1.06
CA LEU A 393 -23.91 3.68 -1.89
C LEU A 393 -24.33 4.90 -1.06
N ALA A 394 -24.86 4.71 0.15
CA ALA A 394 -25.26 5.81 1.04
C ALA A 394 -24.07 6.71 1.46
N ARG A 395 -22.84 6.19 1.47
CA ARG A 395 -21.60 6.95 1.75
C ARG A 395 -20.99 7.61 0.52
N GLY A 396 -21.72 7.66 -0.58
CA GLY A 396 -21.24 8.27 -1.82
C GLY A 396 -20.35 7.35 -2.65
N GLY A 397 -20.55 6.03 -2.62
CA GLY A 397 -19.82 4.97 -3.38
C GLY A 397 -18.80 5.41 -4.44
N PRO A 398 -17.99 4.58 -5.05
CA PRO A 398 -17.01 5.04 -6.03
C PRO A 398 -17.74 5.79 -7.14
N VAL A 399 -17.58 7.13 -7.15
CA VAL A 399 -18.14 8.00 -8.19
C VAL A 399 -17.52 7.57 -9.51
N PRO A 400 -18.29 7.26 -10.55
CA PRO A 400 -17.73 6.94 -11.85
C PRO A 400 -16.92 8.14 -12.34
N VAL A 401 -15.59 7.97 -12.41
CA VAL A 401 -14.71 8.99 -13.00
C VAL A 401 -15.09 9.10 -14.46
N ARG A 402 -15.71 10.21 -14.84
CA ARG A 402 -15.88 10.58 -16.25
C ARG A 402 -14.48 10.81 -16.83
N THR A 403 -13.92 9.79 -17.47
CA THR A 403 -12.87 10.01 -18.45
C THR A 403 -13.55 10.51 -19.71
N GLY A 404 -13.42 11.85 -19.95
CA GLY A 404 -13.77 12.46 -21.23
C GLY A 404 -12.79 12.03 -22.31
#